data_5ee325c8e616d3810696616ebe442603
#
_entry.id   5ee325c8e616d3810696616ebe442603
#
_cell.length_a   1.000
_cell.length_b   1.000
_cell.length_c   1.000
_cell.angle_alpha   90.00
_cell.angle_beta   90.00
_cell.angle_gamma   90.00
#
_symmetry.space_group_name_H-M   'P 1'
#
loop_
_entity.id
_entity.type
_entity.pdbx_description
1 polymer ?
#
loop_
_entity_poly.entity_id
_entity_poly.type
_entity_poly.pdbx_seq_one_letter_code
_entity_poly.pdbx_strand_id
1 'polypeptide(L)'
;MNNQDTRFANQYTIQWFPGHMTKTLRMMEQEILHVDASLVLLDARIPLSSLNPEIERITARKPKLYALNKADLADPAVTEEWIRYFHEADAGCVAISAKQKGGANAVKAAIEKELSGLLARRQNRGMAGAKTQVMLCGIPNVGKSTFI
;
A
#
# COMPACT_ATOMS: atom_id res chain seq x y z
N MET A 1 -28.75 1.16 -9.34
CA MET A 1 -28.16 0.09 -8.53
C MET A 1 -29.26 -0.70 -7.87
N ASN A 2 -29.36 -1.97 -8.17
CA ASN A 2 -30.40 -2.81 -7.64
C ASN A 2 -30.13 -3.14 -6.17
N ASN A 3 -31.14 -3.12 -5.32
CA ASN A 3 -31.04 -3.39 -3.87
C ASN A 3 -30.38 -4.76 -3.52
N GLN A 4 -30.26 -5.63 -4.50
CA GLN A 4 -29.62 -6.94 -4.36
C GLN A 4 -28.10 -6.84 -4.35
N ASP A 5 -27.50 -5.94 -5.14
CA ASP A 5 -26.04 -5.80 -5.22
C ASP A 5 -25.44 -5.20 -3.92
N THR A 6 -26.21 -4.30 -3.28
CA THR A 6 -25.78 -3.72 -1.99
C THR A 6 -25.79 -4.74 -0.86
N ARG A 7 -26.73 -5.69 -0.90
CA ARG A 7 -26.79 -6.77 0.11
C ARG A 7 -25.62 -7.76 -0.03
N PHE A 8 -25.24 -8.09 -1.25
CA PHE A 8 -24.10 -8.97 -1.49
C PHE A 8 -22.78 -8.30 -1.10
N ALA A 9 -22.57 -7.05 -1.44
CA ALA A 9 -21.38 -6.30 -1.04
C ALA A 9 -21.23 -6.24 0.49
N ASN A 10 -22.29 -5.93 1.21
CA ASN A 10 -22.27 -5.88 2.68
C ASN A 10 -22.05 -7.26 3.31
N GLN A 11 -22.64 -8.29 2.76
CA GLN A 11 -22.51 -9.65 3.28
C GLN A 11 -21.08 -10.18 3.09
N TYR A 12 -20.44 -9.92 1.94
CA TYR A 12 -19.05 -10.30 1.71
C TYR A 12 -18.09 -9.49 2.60
N THR A 13 -18.33 -8.21 2.78
CA THR A 13 -17.51 -7.38 3.66
C THR A 13 -17.55 -7.89 5.11
N ILE A 14 -18.72 -8.25 5.63
CA ILE A 14 -18.89 -8.78 7.00
C ILE A 14 -18.20 -10.14 7.16
N GLN A 15 -18.27 -11.01 6.15
CA GLN A 15 -17.67 -12.36 6.22
C GLN A 15 -16.14 -12.35 6.06
N TRP A 16 -15.59 -11.38 5.31
CA TRP A 16 -14.16 -11.27 5.06
C TRP A 16 -13.38 -10.65 6.22
N PHE A 17 -14.05 -9.97 7.16
CA PHE A 17 -13.40 -9.29 8.27
C PHE A 17 -13.77 -9.93 9.60
N PRO A 18 -13.00 -10.93 10.09
CA PRO A 18 -13.07 -11.38 11.48
C PRO A 18 -12.89 -10.19 12.43
N GLY A 19 -13.38 -10.31 13.67
CA GLY A 19 -13.36 -9.21 14.64
C GLY A 19 -11.99 -8.57 14.87
N HIS A 20 -10.89 -9.34 14.78
CA HIS A 20 -9.53 -8.81 14.87
C HIS A 20 -9.14 -7.92 13.68
N MET A 21 -9.68 -8.20 12.48
CA MET A 21 -9.46 -7.33 11.30
C MET A 21 -10.18 -5.99 11.45
N THR A 22 -11.39 -5.97 11.98
CA THR A 22 -12.12 -4.73 12.29
C THR A 22 -11.33 -3.86 13.27
N LYS A 23 -10.76 -4.46 14.31
CA LYS A 23 -9.88 -3.76 15.26
C LYS A 23 -8.65 -3.20 14.56
N THR A 24 -8.01 -3.97 13.70
CA THR A 24 -6.84 -3.54 12.92
C THR A 24 -7.17 -2.35 12.02
N LEU A 25 -8.30 -2.37 11.32
CA LEU A 25 -8.72 -1.26 10.47
C LEU A 25 -8.97 0.02 11.29
N ARG A 26 -9.57 -0.08 12.47
CA ARG A 26 -9.75 1.07 13.36
C ARG A 26 -8.42 1.65 13.85
N MET A 27 -7.46 0.79 14.18
CA MET A 27 -6.11 1.23 14.51
C MET A 27 -5.44 1.95 13.35
N MET A 28 -5.57 1.41 12.12
CA MET A 28 -5.05 2.06 10.91
C MET A 28 -5.68 3.44 10.68
N GLU A 29 -6.98 3.60 10.90
CA GLU A 29 -7.66 4.89 10.79
C GLU A 29 -7.11 5.95 11.74
N GLN A 30 -6.66 5.54 12.90
CA GLN A 30 -6.03 6.43 13.88
C GLN A 30 -4.58 6.72 13.50
N GLU A 31 -3.81 5.69 13.17
CA GLU A 31 -2.38 5.79 12.87
C GLU A 31 -2.08 6.55 11.57
N ILE A 32 -2.96 6.48 10.57
CA ILE A 32 -2.76 7.18 9.30
C ILE A 32 -2.59 8.69 9.46
N LEU A 33 -3.16 9.27 10.51
CA LEU A 33 -3.06 10.69 10.79
C LEU A 33 -1.65 11.09 11.25
N HIS A 34 -0.88 10.16 11.78
CA HIS A 34 0.43 10.38 12.38
C HIS A 34 1.61 10.01 11.47
N VAL A 35 1.35 9.35 10.36
CA VAL A 35 2.40 8.96 9.41
C VAL A 35 2.51 9.93 8.23
N ASP A 36 3.62 9.87 7.52
CA ASP A 36 3.89 10.72 6.36
C ASP A 36 3.36 10.12 5.06
N ALA A 37 3.35 8.82 4.97
CA ALA A 37 2.92 8.05 3.81
C ALA A 37 2.44 6.67 4.19
N SER A 38 1.79 5.99 3.26
CA SER A 38 1.46 4.58 3.35
C SER A 38 2.14 3.78 2.24
N LEU A 39 2.58 2.60 2.59
CA LEU A 39 3.05 1.58 1.67
C LEU A 39 2.03 0.45 1.67
N VAL A 40 1.34 0.27 0.55
CA VAL A 40 0.35 -0.79 0.38
C VAL A 40 1.00 -1.95 -0.36
N LEU A 41 1.16 -3.07 0.35
CA LEU A 41 1.74 -4.28 -0.19
C LEU A 41 0.67 -5.11 -0.89
N LEU A 42 0.89 -5.43 -2.16
CA LEU A 42 0.02 -6.24 -3.00
C LEU A 42 0.75 -7.49 -3.46
N ASP A 43 0.00 -8.50 -3.86
CA ASP A 43 0.54 -9.68 -4.51
C ASP A 43 0.68 -9.42 -6.03
N ALA A 44 1.90 -9.46 -6.56
CA ALA A 44 2.17 -9.18 -7.97
C ALA A 44 1.44 -10.12 -8.94
N ARG A 45 1.06 -11.31 -8.48
CA ARG A 45 0.31 -12.28 -9.31
C ARG A 45 -1.16 -11.90 -9.47
N ILE A 46 -1.72 -11.19 -8.49
CA ILE A 46 -3.14 -10.82 -8.42
C ILE A 46 -3.29 -9.42 -7.80
N PRO A 47 -2.75 -8.34 -8.40
CA PRO A 47 -2.68 -7.03 -7.73
C PRO A 47 -4.05 -6.50 -7.27
N LEU A 48 -5.05 -6.45 -8.13
CA LEU A 48 -6.37 -5.95 -7.76
C LEU A 48 -7.11 -6.85 -6.77
N SER A 49 -6.97 -8.17 -6.89
CA SER A 49 -7.59 -9.11 -5.95
C SER A 49 -6.97 -9.02 -4.56
N SER A 50 -5.70 -8.63 -4.45
CA SER A 50 -5.02 -8.43 -3.18
C SER A 50 -5.22 -7.02 -2.61
N LEU A 51 -5.87 -6.12 -3.33
CA LEU A 51 -6.17 -4.77 -2.90
C LEU A 51 -7.47 -4.73 -2.10
N ASN A 52 -7.37 -4.39 -0.82
CA ASN A 52 -8.53 -4.28 0.05
C ASN A 52 -9.16 -2.89 -0.05
N PRO A 53 -10.46 -2.76 -0.40
CA PRO A 53 -11.13 -1.47 -0.51
C PRO A 53 -11.09 -0.63 0.77
N GLU A 54 -11.13 -1.25 1.95
CA GLU A 54 -11.03 -0.53 3.23
C GLU A 54 -9.64 0.05 3.45
N ILE A 55 -8.59 -0.69 3.09
CA ILE A 55 -7.21 -0.18 3.12
C ILE A 55 -7.08 1.00 2.14
N GLU A 56 -7.64 0.89 0.95
CA GLU A 56 -7.68 1.99 -0.03
C GLU A 56 -8.35 3.25 0.54
N ARG A 57 -9.50 3.09 1.17
CA ARG A 57 -10.25 4.19 1.79
C ARG A 57 -9.43 4.89 2.87
N ILE A 58 -8.81 4.11 3.76
CA ILE A 58 -8.02 4.65 4.88
C ILE A 58 -6.77 5.36 4.36
N THR A 59 -6.06 4.77 3.41
CA THR A 59 -4.78 5.28 2.91
C THR A 59 -4.93 6.42 1.90
N ALA A 60 -6.13 6.71 1.42
CA ALA A 60 -6.40 7.80 0.49
C ALA A 60 -6.01 9.19 1.02
N ARG A 61 -5.90 9.35 2.34
CA ARG A 61 -5.60 10.63 3.01
C ARG A 61 -4.12 11.03 2.95
N LYS A 62 -3.22 10.12 2.60
CA LYS A 62 -1.77 10.34 2.61
C LYS A 62 -1.16 9.91 1.28
N PRO A 63 0.03 10.43 0.94
CA PRO A 63 0.81 9.89 -0.17
C PRO A 63 0.95 8.38 -0.02
N LYS A 64 0.78 7.67 -1.12
CA LYS A 64 0.71 6.22 -1.15
C LYS A 64 1.61 5.63 -2.22
N LEU A 65 2.32 4.59 -1.84
CA LEU A 65 3.09 3.75 -2.75
C LEU A 65 2.52 2.34 -2.74
N TYR A 66 2.31 1.77 -3.90
CA TYR A 66 2.03 0.34 -4.06
C TYR A 66 3.32 -0.43 -4.28
N ALA A 67 3.47 -1.53 -3.58
CA ALA A 67 4.56 -2.48 -3.80
C ALA A 67 3.97 -3.82 -4.22
N LEU A 68 4.24 -4.22 -5.45
CA LEU A 68 3.85 -5.52 -5.99
C LEU A 68 4.87 -6.56 -5.54
N ASN A 69 4.60 -7.22 -4.42
CA ASN A 69 5.47 -8.23 -3.86
C ASN A 69 5.30 -9.58 -4.58
N LYS A 70 6.27 -10.47 -4.40
CA LYS A 70 6.34 -11.76 -5.08
C LYS A 70 6.44 -11.63 -6.61
N ALA A 71 7.06 -10.56 -7.07
CA ALA A 71 7.25 -10.29 -8.49
C ALA A 71 8.05 -11.38 -9.21
N ASP A 72 8.91 -12.09 -8.49
CA ASP A 72 9.64 -13.28 -8.96
C ASP A 72 8.70 -14.45 -9.33
N LEU A 73 7.48 -14.47 -8.80
CA LEU A 73 6.45 -15.48 -9.09
C LEU A 73 5.41 -15.03 -10.12
N ALA A 74 5.53 -13.81 -10.64
CA ALA A 74 4.61 -13.22 -11.60
C ALA A 74 5.26 -13.08 -12.99
N ASP A 75 4.44 -12.96 -14.01
CA ASP A 75 4.92 -12.65 -15.37
C ASP A 75 5.49 -11.23 -15.41
N PRO A 76 6.77 -11.04 -15.82
CA PRO A 76 7.39 -9.72 -15.84
C PRO A 76 6.68 -8.72 -16.75
N ALA A 77 6.19 -9.13 -17.91
CA ALA A 77 5.50 -8.26 -18.86
C ALA A 77 4.16 -7.77 -18.29
N VAL A 78 3.40 -8.66 -17.64
CA VAL A 78 2.14 -8.31 -16.99
C VAL A 78 2.39 -7.43 -15.76
N THR A 79 3.46 -7.68 -15.01
CA THR A 79 3.87 -6.83 -13.88
C THR A 79 4.16 -5.40 -14.34
N GLU A 80 4.85 -5.21 -15.46
CA GLU A 80 5.09 -3.89 -16.05
C GLU A 80 3.78 -3.18 -16.44
N GLU A 81 2.82 -3.90 -16.97
CA GLU A 81 1.49 -3.35 -17.28
C GLU A 81 0.76 -2.89 -16.01
N TRP A 82 0.85 -3.63 -14.92
CA TRP A 82 0.29 -3.24 -13.62
C TRP A 82 0.96 -1.99 -13.04
N ILE A 83 2.27 -1.89 -13.14
CA ILE A 83 3.01 -0.69 -12.73
C ILE A 83 2.52 0.52 -13.51
N ARG A 84 2.36 0.38 -14.81
CA ARG A 84 1.83 1.45 -15.68
C ARG A 84 0.39 1.82 -15.30
N TYR A 85 -0.45 0.84 -15.05
CA TYR A 85 -1.83 1.05 -14.60
C TYR A 85 -1.90 1.93 -13.35
N PHE A 86 -1.09 1.63 -12.33
CA PHE A 86 -1.06 2.43 -11.11
C PHE A 86 -0.48 3.84 -11.34
N HIS A 87 0.54 3.97 -12.17
CA HIS A 87 1.09 5.28 -12.53
C HIS A 87 0.08 6.15 -13.29
N GLU A 88 -0.72 5.59 -14.18
CA GLU A 88 -1.80 6.29 -14.87
C GLU A 88 -2.90 6.73 -13.90
N ALA A 89 -3.10 6.04 -12.80
CA ALA A 89 -3.98 6.43 -11.70
C ALA A 89 -3.31 7.39 -10.70
N ASP A 90 -2.18 7.99 -11.08
CA ASP A 90 -1.39 8.95 -10.28
C ASP A 90 -0.90 8.37 -8.94
N ALA A 91 -0.54 7.10 -8.95
CA ALA A 91 -0.01 6.41 -7.78
C ALA A 91 1.38 5.83 -8.06
N GLY A 92 2.30 5.98 -7.11
CA GLY A 92 3.60 5.31 -7.16
C GLY A 92 3.44 3.80 -7.07
N CYS A 93 4.20 3.06 -7.87
CA CYS A 93 4.17 1.60 -7.86
C CYS A 93 5.53 1.01 -8.21
N VAL A 94 5.96 0.03 -7.44
CA VAL A 94 7.20 -0.72 -7.66
C VAL A 94 6.95 -2.22 -7.56
N ALA A 95 7.68 -3.00 -8.34
CA ALA A 95 7.69 -4.45 -8.22
C ALA A 95 8.87 -4.89 -7.35
N ILE A 96 8.61 -5.76 -6.40
CA ILE A 96 9.61 -6.26 -5.46
C ILE A 96 9.47 -7.76 -5.20
N SER A 97 10.53 -8.34 -4.67
CA SER A 97 10.47 -9.62 -3.96
C SER A 97 11.06 -9.41 -2.57
N ALA A 98 10.24 -9.50 -1.54
CA ALA A 98 10.67 -9.30 -0.16
C ALA A 98 11.72 -10.33 0.30
N LYS A 99 11.79 -11.46 -0.38
CA LYS A 99 12.80 -12.52 -0.12
C LYS A 99 14.15 -12.26 -0.79
N GLN A 100 14.21 -11.36 -1.76
CA GLN A 100 15.43 -11.03 -2.49
C GLN A 100 16.09 -9.77 -1.93
N LYS A 101 17.42 -9.72 -2.01
CA LYS A 101 18.19 -8.54 -1.62
C LYS A 101 17.83 -7.34 -2.52
N GLY A 102 17.69 -6.18 -1.94
CA GLY A 102 17.46 -4.93 -2.66
C GLY A 102 16.01 -4.47 -2.73
N GLY A 103 15.04 -5.32 -2.41
CA GLY A 103 13.61 -4.92 -2.41
C GLY A 103 13.32 -3.74 -1.47
N ALA A 104 13.87 -3.77 -0.27
CA ALA A 104 13.70 -2.67 0.69
C ALA A 104 14.32 -1.36 0.19
N ASN A 105 15.48 -1.40 -0.47
CA ASN A 105 16.12 -0.21 -1.03
C ASN A 105 15.32 0.39 -2.18
N ALA A 106 14.74 -0.44 -3.04
CA ALA A 106 13.87 0.01 -4.13
C ALA A 106 12.62 0.71 -3.59
N VAL A 107 12.00 0.16 -2.55
CA VAL A 107 10.85 0.77 -1.88
C VAL A 107 11.24 2.07 -1.21
N LYS A 108 12.35 2.11 -0.51
CA LYS A 108 12.86 3.33 0.13
C LYS A 108 13.05 4.46 -0.89
N ALA A 109 13.73 4.18 -2.00
CA ALA A 109 13.95 5.15 -3.08
C ALA A 109 12.62 5.66 -3.67
N ALA A 110 11.66 4.77 -3.87
CA ALA A 110 10.33 5.14 -4.38
C ALA A 110 9.55 6.01 -3.39
N ILE A 111 9.61 5.70 -2.09
CA ILE A 111 9.00 6.53 -1.04
C ILE A 111 9.63 7.92 -1.01
N GLU A 112 10.95 8.01 -1.05
CA GLU A 112 11.67 9.29 -1.08
C GLU A 112 11.26 10.13 -2.29
N LYS A 113 11.07 9.51 -3.45
CA LYS A 113 10.57 10.18 -4.64
C LYS A 113 9.15 10.72 -4.46
N GLU A 114 8.23 9.89 -3.96
CA GLU A 114 6.84 10.29 -3.71
C GLU A 114 6.72 11.41 -2.66
N LEU A 115 7.61 11.42 -1.68
CA LEU A 115 7.63 12.40 -0.60
C LEU A 115 8.58 13.58 -0.84
N SER A 116 9.18 13.69 -2.02
CA SER A 116 10.20 14.72 -2.31
C SER A 116 9.75 16.14 -1.96
N GLY A 117 8.51 16.50 -2.28
CA GLY A 117 7.95 17.80 -1.95
C GLY A 117 7.78 18.05 -0.44
N LEU A 118 7.41 17.03 0.31
CA LEU A 118 7.30 17.08 1.76
C LEU A 118 8.68 17.22 2.41
N LEU A 119 9.64 16.43 1.97
CA LEU A 119 11.01 16.44 2.47
C LEU A 119 11.68 17.79 2.21
N ALA A 120 11.51 18.37 1.03
CA ALA A 120 12.01 19.70 0.70
C ALA A 120 11.41 20.77 1.61
N ARG A 121 10.11 20.74 1.88
CA ARG A 121 9.46 21.68 2.82
C ARG A 121 9.97 21.54 4.24
N ARG A 122 10.23 20.32 4.72
CA ARG A 122 10.82 20.07 6.04
C ARG A 122 12.24 20.61 6.13
N GLN A 123 13.03 20.38 5.10
CA GLN A 123 14.40 20.89 5.02
C GLN A 123 14.44 22.42 5.08
N ASN A 124 13.57 23.09 4.33
CA ASN A 124 13.47 24.56 4.34
C ASN A 124 13.01 25.14 5.67
N ARG A 125 12.32 24.36 6.51
CA ARG A 125 11.89 24.76 7.86
C ARG A 125 12.89 24.39 8.96
N GLY A 126 14.10 23.96 8.61
CA GLY A 126 15.13 23.56 9.57
C GLY A 126 14.87 22.19 10.24
N MET A 127 13.93 21.43 9.73
CA MET A 127 13.61 20.07 10.22
C MET A 127 14.38 18.98 9.45
N ALA A 128 15.56 19.32 8.97
CA ALA A 128 16.44 18.37 8.30
C ALA A 128 16.80 17.24 9.27
N GLY A 129 16.63 15.99 8.83
CA GLY A 129 16.89 14.79 9.63
C GLY A 129 15.69 14.24 10.40
N ALA A 130 14.50 14.84 10.32
CA ALA A 130 13.28 14.22 10.85
C ALA A 130 13.02 12.90 10.11
N LYS A 131 12.83 11.83 10.89
CA LYS A 131 12.56 10.49 10.32
C LYS A 131 11.22 10.49 9.59
N THR A 132 11.20 9.91 8.40
CA THR A 132 9.97 9.65 7.65
C THR A 132 9.27 8.44 8.24
N GLN A 133 8.00 8.61 8.59
CA GLN A 133 7.17 7.54 9.13
C GLN A 133 6.24 7.02 8.04
N VAL A 134 6.28 5.72 7.80
CA VAL A 134 5.51 5.06 6.76
C VAL A 134 4.70 3.92 7.38
N MET A 135 3.41 3.90 7.10
CA MET A 135 2.52 2.82 7.52
C MET A 135 2.52 1.71 6.47
N LEU A 136 2.92 0.52 6.87
CA LEU A 136 2.87 -0.68 6.02
C LEU A 136 1.49 -1.33 6.13
N CYS A 137 0.80 -1.46 5.01
CA CYS A 137 -0.54 -2.02 4.91
C CYS A 137 -0.56 -3.20 3.93
N GLY A 138 -1.55 -4.04 4.07
CA GLY A 138 -1.81 -5.15 3.14
C GLY A 138 -2.70 -6.20 3.78
N ILE A 139 -3.30 -7.03 2.95
CA ILE A 139 -4.07 -8.19 3.42
C ILE A 139 -3.13 -9.27 3.98
N PRO A 140 -3.64 -10.26 4.72
CA PRO A 140 -2.84 -11.40 5.15
C PRO A 140 -2.15 -12.11 3.96
N ASN A 141 -0.96 -12.64 4.19
CA ASN A 141 -0.17 -13.44 3.24
C ASN A 141 0.41 -12.71 2.01
N VAL A 142 0.37 -11.39 1.95
CA VAL A 142 1.08 -10.64 0.89
C VAL A 142 2.57 -10.45 1.19
N GLY A 143 3.05 -10.86 2.37
CA GLY A 143 4.45 -10.84 2.74
C GLY A 143 4.87 -9.67 3.62
N LYS A 144 3.96 -9.03 4.38
CA LYS A 144 4.27 -7.91 5.28
C LYS A 144 5.36 -8.26 6.29
N SER A 145 5.23 -9.38 6.98
CA SER A 145 6.18 -9.82 8.00
C SER A 145 7.55 -10.21 7.43
N THR A 146 7.60 -10.66 6.19
CA THR A 146 8.86 -10.93 5.49
C THR A 146 9.55 -9.63 5.05
N PHE A 147 8.76 -8.59 4.75
CA PHE A 147 9.26 -7.29 4.32
C PHE A 147 9.89 -6.48 5.47
N ILE A 148 9.31 -6.58 6.65
CA ILE A 148 9.83 -5.93 7.86
C ILE A 148 11.09 -6.65 8.33
#